data_fdac4d3cd33333e0c47077911f5beee0
#
_entry.id   fdac4d3cd33333e0c47077911f5beee0
#
_cell.length_a   1.000
_cell.length_b   1.000
_cell.length_c   1.000
_cell.angle_alpha   90.00
_cell.angle_beta   90.00
_cell.angle_gamma   90.00
#
_symmetry.space_group_name_H-M   'P 1'
#
loop_
_entity.id
_entity.type
_entity.pdbx_description
1 polymer ?
#
loop_
_entity_poly.entity_id
_entity_poly.type
_entity_poly.pdbx_seq_one_letter_code
_entity_poly.pdbx_strand_id
1 'polypeptide(L)'
;LNGIVKIASKMGISTIQSYQSSQIFEAVGISKEVIDKYFTGTVSRVGGIELEDIQADVEAQHNAAFDPLGLDINMELEDGGAHKFRSGKEEHLFNPQTIHLFQKACWTNDYGTFKQFTSAVDSMGKEGVHLRSLLDFNFDPNGGIPLEEVEPVESIVKRFKAAAMSYGALSSEAHETIAIALNRLGGRSNTGEGGEPEKRYHSESNSKIKQVASARFGVTSKYLVS
;
A
#
# COMPACT_ATOMS: atom_id res chain seq x y z
N LEU A 1 24.01 6.38 23.06
CA LEU A 1 23.89 7.81 23.30
C LEU A 1 23.60 8.58 22.00
N ASN A 2 24.38 8.38 20.93
CA ASN A 2 24.22 9.09 19.66
C ASN A 2 22.83 8.91 19.02
N GLY A 3 22.21 7.72 19.15
CA GLY A 3 20.85 7.47 18.67
C GLY A 3 19.80 8.35 19.38
N ILE A 4 19.88 8.45 20.70
CA ILE A 4 18.96 9.28 21.49
C ILE A 4 19.12 10.75 21.12
N VAL A 5 20.35 11.24 21.00
CA VAL A 5 20.63 12.64 20.60
C VAL A 5 20.06 12.91 19.21
N LYS A 6 20.23 11.97 18.27
CA LYS A 6 19.70 12.12 16.90
C LYS A 6 18.17 12.18 16.87
N ILE A 7 17.49 11.34 17.65
CA ILE A 7 16.01 11.33 17.74
C ILE A 7 15.52 12.62 18.38
N ALA A 8 16.08 13.02 19.53
CA ALA A 8 15.72 14.26 20.21
C ALA A 8 15.94 15.49 19.30
N SER A 9 17.04 15.51 18.56
CA SER A 9 17.33 16.57 17.58
C SER A 9 16.30 16.65 16.47
N LYS A 10 15.87 15.51 15.93
CA LYS A 10 14.81 15.45 14.90
C LYS A 10 13.47 15.94 15.42
N MET A 11 13.19 15.74 16.69
CA MET A 11 11.94 16.15 17.33
C MET A 11 11.97 17.60 17.84
N GLY A 12 13.11 18.28 17.73
CA GLY A 12 13.29 19.61 18.27
C GLY A 12 13.35 19.67 19.80
N ILE A 13 13.68 18.56 20.45
CA ILE A 13 13.77 18.44 21.92
C ILE A 13 15.22 18.69 22.34
N SER A 14 15.44 19.68 23.21
CA SER A 14 16.78 20.11 23.64
C SER A 14 17.24 19.48 24.95
N THR A 15 16.36 18.90 25.75
CA THR A 15 16.71 18.30 27.04
C THR A 15 16.11 16.90 27.18
N ILE A 16 16.82 16.02 27.88
CA ILE A 16 16.32 14.65 28.18
C ILE A 16 15.06 14.68 29.04
N GLN A 17 14.96 15.61 29.94
CA GLN A 17 13.77 15.78 30.80
C GLN A 17 12.52 16.07 29.98
N SER A 18 12.64 16.86 28.92
CA SER A 18 11.52 17.14 28.00
C SER A 18 11.16 15.94 27.11
N TYR A 19 12.08 14.99 26.93
CA TYR A 19 11.82 13.75 26.21
C TYR A 19 11.15 12.69 27.10
N GLN A 20 11.58 12.59 28.35
CA GLN A 20 11.01 11.66 29.33
C GLN A 20 9.58 12.04 29.67
N SER A 21 8.67 11.09 29.66
CA SER A 21 7.24 11.29 29.96
C SER A 21 6.54 12.34 29.10
N SER A 22 7.04 12.59 27.90
CA SER A 22 6.52 13.63 26.99
C SER A 22 5.17 13.29 26.35
N GLN A 23 4.64 12.08 26.52
CA GLN A 23 3.37 11.60 25.96
C GLN A 23 3.25 11.79 24.43
N ILE A 24 4.36 11.69 23.72
CA ILE A 24 4.45 11.82 22.27
C ILE A 24 4.25 10.49 21.54
N PHE A 25 4.02 9.42 22.27
CA PHE A 25 3.78 8.09 21.75
C PHE A 25 2.33 7.69 21.94
N GLU A 26 1.83 6.93 21.02
CA GLU A 26 0.52 6.28 21.08
C GLU A 26 0.74 4.77 21.04
N ALA A 27 0.03 4.04 21.90
CA ALA A 27 0.01 2.59 21.84
C ALA A 27 -1.03 2.13 20.81
N VAL A 28 -0.64 1.25 19.93
CA VAL A 28 -1.50 0.67 18.90
C VAL A 28 -1.44 -0.84 19.00
N GLY A 29 -2.60 -1.49 19.10
CA GLY A 29 -2.69 -2.95 19.11
C GLY A 29 -2.35 -3.61 20.45
N ILE A 30 -2.33 -2.86 21.56
CA ILE A 30 -2.15 -3.37 22.92
C ILE A 30 -3.41 -3.06 23.73
N SER A 31 -3.88 -4.01 24.52
CA SER A 31 -5.10 -3.86 25.29
C SER A 31 -5.02 -2.68 26.27
N LYS A 32 -6.18 -2.09 26.54
CA LYS A 32 -6.27 -0.95 27.45
C LYS A 32 -5.85 -1.33 28.87
N GLU A 33 -6.11 -2.56 29.30
CA GLU A 33 -5.73 -3.04 30.65
C GLU A 33 -4.22 -3.07 30.83
N VAL A 34 -3.48 -3.53 29.83
CA VAL A 34 -2.01 -3.54 29.83
C VAL A 34 -1.48 -2.10 29.86
N ILE A 35 -2.06 -1.22 29.04
CA ILE A 35 -1.63 0.19 28.98
C ILE A 35 -1.92 0.92 30.30
N ASP A 36 -3.10 0.80 30.85
CA ASP A 36 -3.48 1.48 32.11
C ASP A 36 -2.59 1.02 33.27
N LYS A 37 -2.16 -0.24 33.28
CA LYS A 37 -1.33 -0.81 34.36
C LYS A 37 0.15 -0.46 34.25
N TYR A 38 0.73 -0.52 33.01
CA TYR A 38 2.17 -0.44 32.83
C TYR A 38 2.64 0.84 32.13
N PHE A 39 1.75 1.50 31.41
CA PHE A 39 2.03 2.71 30.63
C PHE A 39 1.00 3.81 30.92
N THR A 40 0.68 3.99 32.17
CA THR A 40 -0.36 4.93 32.67
C THR A 40 -0.24 6.29 31.98
N GLY A 41 -1.34 6.78 31.39
CA GLY A 41 -1.38 8.06 30.69
C GLY A 41 -0.99 8.00 29.21
N THR A 42 -0.51 6.86 28.70
CA THR A 42 -0.28 6.69 27.26
C THR A 42 -1.60 6.52 26.51
N VAL A 43 -1.78 7.28 25.44
CA VAL A 43 -2.98 7.22 24.61
C VAL A 43 -3.01 5.87 23.87
N SER A 44 -4.13 5.16 23.94
CA SER A 44 -4.41 3.97 23.17
C SER A 44 -5.83 4.05 22.60
N ARG A 45 -5.94 4.16 21.28
CA ARG A 45 -7.23 4.20 20.56
C ARG A 45 -7.58 2.88 19.92
N VAL A 46 -6.59 2.04 19.68
CA VAL A 46 -6.74 0.72 19.09
C VAL A 46 -6.20 -0.30 20.09
N GLY A 47 -7.10 -1.02 20.74
CA GLY A 47 -6.75 -2.15 21.60
C GLY A 47 -6.26 -3.33 20.79
N GLY A 48 -5.90 -4.42 21.48
CA GLY A 48 -5.42 -5.65 20.82
C GLY A 48 -4.91 -6.65 21.83
N ILE A 49 -3.65 -7.05 21.66
CA ILE A 49 -3.01 -8.14 22.40
C ILE A 49 -2.95 -7.87 23.90
N GLU A 50 -3.07 -8.96 24.64
CA GLU A 50 -2.92 -9.01 26.10
C GLU A 50 -1.48 -9.34 26.51
N LEU A 51 -1.23 -9.40 27.80
CA LEU A 51 0.11 -9.71 28.34
C LEU A 51 0.55 -11.14 28.02
N GLU A 52 -0.41 -12.06 27.99
CA GLU A 52 -0.20 -13.45 27.65
C GLU A 52 0.24 -13.64 26.19
N ASP A 53 -0.30 -12.83 25.26
CA ASP A 53 0.11 -12.84 23.86
C ASP A 53 1.55 -12.34 23.73
N ILE A 54 1.89 -11.28 24.45
CA ILE A 54 3.27 -10.75 24.48
C ILE A 54 4.23 -11.79 25.05
N GLN A 55 3.82 -12.49 26.11
CA GLN A 55 4.63 -13.59 26.68
C GLN A 55 4.84 -14.71 25.65
N ALA A 56 3.79 -15.13 24.97
CA ALA A 56 3.88 -16.19 23.95
C ALA A 56 4.85 -15.81 22.82
N ASP A 57 4.80 -14.58 22.35
CA ASP A 57 5.72 -14.07 21.32
C ASP A 57 7.17 -14.06 21.80
N VAL A 58 7.41 -13.63 23.04
CA VAL A 58 8.77 -13.61 23.62
C VAL A 58 9.30 -15.03 23.81
N GLU A 59 8.46 -15.96 24.30
CA GLU A 59 8.82 -17.37 24.46
C GLU A 59 9.12 -18.03 23.11
N ALA A 60 8.33 -17.76 22.08
CA ALA A 60 8.56 -18.29 20.74
C ALA A 60 9.90 -17.79 20.18
N GLN A 61 10.21 -16.50 20.30
CA GLN A 61 11.50 -15.94 19.89
C GLN A 61 12.66 -16.51 20.68
N HIS A 62 12.51 -16.65 22.01
CA HIS A 62 13.54 -17.24 22.85
C HIS A 62 13.80 -18.70 22.46
N ASN A 63 12.77 -19.49 22.29
CA ASN A 63 12.90 -20.91 21.93
C ASN A 63 13.53 -21.08 20.53
N ALA A 64 13.19 -20.23 19.57
CA ALA A 64 13.83 -20.22 18.26
C ALA A 64 15.32 -19.86 18.34
N ALA A 65 15.70 -18.93 19.23
CA ALA A 65 17.10 -18.51 19.39
C ALA A 65 17.97 -19.51 20.15
N PHE A 66 17.41 -20.20 21.12
CA PHE A 66 18.17 -21.05 22.04
C PHE A 66 17.89 -22.54 21.87
N ASP A 67 17.16 -22.96 20.87
CA ASP A 67 16.77 -24.35 20.57
C ASP A 67 17.06 -25.32 21.72
N PRO A 68 16.07 -25.66 22.59
CA PRO A 68 16.28 -26.39 23.82
C PRO A 68 16.84 -27.82 23.59
N LEU A 69 16.71 -28.33 22.37
CA LEU A 69 17.25 -29.67 22.02
C LEU A 69 18.61 -29.58 21.32
N GLY A 70 19.09 -28.40 20.94
CA GLY A 70 20.38 -28.18 20.27
C GLY A 70 20.50 -28.90 18.92
N LEU A 71 19.38 -29.16 18.25
CA LEU A 71 19.31 -29.90 16.99
C LEU A 71 19.36 -28.99 15.77
N ASP A 72 18.94 -27.76 15.90
CA ASP A 72 19.02 -26.74 14.84
C ASP A 72 20.29 -25.92 15.02
N ILE A 73 21.26 -26.18 14.17
CA ILE A 73 22.58 -25.51 14.15
C ILE A 73 22.62 -24.36 13.12
N ASN A 74 21.48 -24.00 12.54
CA ASN A 74 21.42 -22.91 11.58
C ASN A 74 21.61 -21.57 12.30
N MET A 75 22.79 -20.96 12.12
CA MET A 75 23.13 -19.66 12.70
C MET A 75 22.72 -18.47 11.81
N GLU A 76 22.07 -18.72 10.68
CA GLU A 76 21.60 -17.65 9.81
C GLU A 76 20.28 -17.06 10.34
N LEU A 77 20.15 -15.73 10.22
CA LEU A 77 18.89 -15.07 10.53
C LEU A 77 17.83 -15.46 9.49
N GLU A 78 16.68 -15.92 9.95
CA GLU A 78 15.57 -16.21 9.06
C GLU A 78 15.07 -14.95 8.36
N ASP A 79 14.89 -15.04 7.03
CA ASP A 79 14.16 -14.05 6.25
C ASP A 79 12.67 -14.40 6.29
N GLY A 80 11.88 -13.64 7.04
CA GLY A 80 10.43 -13.82 7.16
C GLY A 80 9.64 -13.55 5.87
N GLY A 81 10.32 -13.05 4.83
CA GLY A 81 9.68 -12.76 3.55
C GLY A 81 8.93 -11.43 3.48
N ALA A 82 9.08 -10.54 4.47
CA ALA A 82 8.35 -9.27 4.51
C ALA A 82 8.66 -8.34 3.33
N HIS A 83 9.90 -8.30 2.87
CA HIS A 83 10.35 -7.41 1.77
C HIS A 83 10.45 -8.10 0.41
N LYS A 84 10.62 -9.42 0.42
CA LYS A 84 10.69 -10.24 -0.81
C LYS A 84 9.91 -11.51 -0.58
N PHE A 85 9.14 -11.93 -1.57
CA PHE A 85 8.44 -13.21 -1.51
C PHE A 85 9.41 -14.35 -1.18
N ARG A 86 9.01 -15.18 -0.22
CA ARG A 86 9.66 -16.43 0.15
C ARG A 86 8.59 -17.51 0.30
N SER A 87 8.76 -18.64 -0.37
CA SER A 87 7.82 -19.75 -0.28
C SER A 87 7.69 -20.24 1.16
N GLY A 88 6.45 -20.39 1.64
CA GLY A 88 6.15 -20.83 3.01
C GLY A 88 6.42 -19.80 4.11
N LYS A 89 6.63 -18.53 3.73
CA LYS A 89 6.77 -17.39 4.65
C LYS A 89 5.60 -16.42 4.44
N GLU A 90 5.79 -15.14 4.74
CA GLU A 90 4.73 -14.13 4.61
C GLU A 90 4.13 -14.08 3.21
N GLU A 91 2.82 -14.09 3.13
CA GLU A 91 2.09 -14.03 1.87
C GLU A 91 2.09 -12.63 1.27
N HIS A 92 2.26 -12.57 -0.04
CA HIS A 92 2.24 -11.32 -0.80
C HIS A 92 1.13 -11.35 -1.85
N LEU A 93 0.38 -10.24 -1.96
CA LEU A 93 -0.62 -10.07 -3.00
C LEU A 93 0.00 -10.23 -4.40
N PHE A 94 1.18 -9.64 -4.60
CA PHE A 94 1.97 -9.79 -5.82
C PHE A 94 3.07 -10.83 -5.59
N ASN A 95 2.72 -12.08 -5.77
CA ASN A 95 3.62 -13.23 -5.70
C ASN A 95 3.92 -13.76 -7.13
N PRO A 96 4.84 -14.71 -7.29
CA PRO A 96 5.17 -15.25 -8.61
C PRO A 96 3.97 -15.77 -9.41
N GLN A 97 2.99 -16.35 -8.77
CA GLN A 97 1.80 -16.88 -9.43
C GLN A 97 0.89 -15.77 -9.95
N THR A 98 0.56 -14.79 -9.12
CA THR A 98 -0.33 -13.68 -9.50
C THR A 98 0.31 -12.81 -10.57
N ILE A 99 1.62 -12.53 -10.44
CA ILE A 99 2.37 -11.78 -11.45
C ILE A 99 2.38 -12.53 -12.79
N HIS A 100 2.66 -13.83 -12.77
CA HIS A 100 2.68 -14.65 -14.00
C HIS A 100 1.32 -14.68 -14.71
N LEU A 101 0.25 -14.91 -13.96
CA LEU A 101 -1.11 -14.91 -14.53
C LEU A 101 -1.46 -13.56 -15.16
N PHE A 102 -1.15 -12.46 -14.47
CA PHE A 102 -1.41 -11.13 -15.00
C PHE A 102 -0.61 -10.84 -16.28
N GLN A 103 0.68 -11.10 -16.25
CA GLN A 103 1.55 -10.90 -17.43
C GLN A 103 1.09 -11.76 -18.61
N LYS A 104 0.81 -13.05 -18.38
CA LYS A 104 0.31 -13.95 -19.41
C LYS A 104 -1.00 -13.45 -20.02
N ALA A 105 -1.95 -13.03 -19.20
CA ALA A 105 -3.22 -12.48 -19.66
C ALA A 105 -3.01 -11.26 -20.58
N CYS A 106 -2.10 -10.36 -20.20
CA CYS A 106 -1.76 -9.19 -21.02
C CYS A 106 -1.08 -9.58 -22.36
N TRP A 107 -0.13 -10.50 -22.34
CA TRP A 107 0.62 -10.90 -23.54
C TRP A 107 -0.25 -11.65 -24.55
N THR A 108 -1.14 -12.50 -24.04
CA THR A 108 -2.03 -13.30 -24.90
C THR A 108 -3.37 -12.62 -25.19
N ASN A 109 -3.66 -11.49 -24.55
CA ASN A 109 -4.96 -10.82 -24.56
C ASN A 109 -6.11 -11.79 -24.23
N ASP A 110 -5.86 -12.69 -23.26
CA ASP A 110 -6.82 -13.73 -22.85
C ASP A 110 -7.56 -13.34 -21.58
N TYR A 111 -8.84 -13.02 -21.73
CA TYR A 111 -9.71 -12.68 -20.62
C TYR A 111 -9.92 -13.84 -19.63
N GLY A 112 -9.89 -15.10 -20.10
CA GLY A 112 -9.98 -16.28 -19.23
C GLY A 112 -8.81 -16.35 -18.25
N THR A 113 -7.59 -16.12 -18.72
CA THR A 113 -6.40 -16.03 -17.87
C THR A 113 -6.46 -14.81 -16.93
N PHE A 114 -7.00 -13.68 -17.37
CA PHE A 114 -7.23 -12.53 -16.50
C PHE A 114 -8.22 -12.86 -15.36
N LYS A 115 -9.27 -13.60 -15.63
CA LYS A 115 -10.22 -14.06 -14.59
C LYS A 115 -9.57 -15.03 -13.60
N GLN A 116 -8.63 -15.86 -14.03
CA GLN A 116 -7.83 -16.68 -13.11
C GLN A 116 -6.98 -15.80 -12.16
N PHE A 117 -6.36 -14.75 -12.70
CA PHE A 117 -5.64 -13.77 -11.89
C PHE A 117 -6.56 -13.11 -10.85
N THR A 118 -7.72 -12.57 -11.25
CA THR A 118 -8.63 -11.90 -10.31
C THR A 118 -9.14 -12.87 -9.24
N SER A 119 -9.47 -14.10 -9.60
CA SER A 119 -9.90 -15.12 -8.64
C SER A 119 -8.80 -15.50 -7.63
N ALA A 120 -7.54 -15.57 -8.08
CA ALA A 120 -6.41 -15.82 -7.19
C ALA A 120 -6.22 -14.66 -6.19
N VAL A 121 -6.31 -13.41 -6.66
CA VAL A 121 -6.22 -12.21 -5.81
C VAL A 121 -7.38 -12.16 -4.79
N ASP A 122 -8.60 -12.44 -5.24
CA ASP A 122 -9.79 -12.42 -4.37
C ASP A 122 -9.75 -13.52 -3.31
N SER A 123 -9.22 -14.70 -3.64
CA SER A 123 -9.08 -15.79 -2.66
C SER A 123 -8.04 -15.46 -1.58
N MET A 124 -6.90 -14.91 -1.96
CA MET A 124 -5.86 -14.45 -1.01
C MET A 124 -6.39 -13.35 -0.09
N GLY A 125 -7.31 -12.54 -0.57
CA GLY A 125 -7.96 -11.51 0.22
C GLY A 125 -8.65 -12.08 1.45
N LYS A 126 -9.29 -13.22 1.35
CA LYS A 126 -9.95 -13.90 2.47
C LYS A 126 -8.98 -14.40 3.55
N GLU A 127 -7.73 -14.57 3.20
CA GLU A 127 -6.64 -14.95 4.11
C GLU A 127 -6.01 -13.76 4.84
N GLY A 128 -6.52 -12.53 4.60
CA GLY A 128 -6.09 -11.34 5.32
C GLY A 128 -4.78 -10.73 4.84
N VAL A 129 -4.37 -10.99 3.60
CA VAL A 129 -3.12 -10.44 3.02
C VAL A 129 -3.11 -8.91 3.00
N HIS A 130 -4.27 -8.28 2.91
CA HIS A 130 -4.40 -6.83 3.08
C HIS A 130 -5.76 -6.46 3.69
N LEU A 131 -5.78 -5.33 4.39
CA LEU A 131 -6.92 -4.90 5.20
C LEU A 131 -8.22 -4.73 4.38
N ARG A 132 -8.13 -4.28 3.14
CA ARG A 132 -9.31 -4.08 2.27
C ARG A 132 -10.07 -5.38 2.04
N SER A 133 -9.39 -6.50 1.93
CA SER A 133 -10.02 -7.79 1.65
C SER A 133 -10.79 -8.38 2.83
N LEU A 134 -10.60 -7.83 4.03
CA LEU A 134 -11.39 -8.16 5.22
C LEU A 134 -12.70 -7.38 5.28
N LEU A 135 -12.90 -6.43 4.38
CA LEU A 135 -14.11 -5.61 4.29
C LEU A 135 -15.01 -6.12 3.18
N ASP A 136 -16.32 -6.08 3.42
CA ASP A 136 -17.33 -6.39 2.41
C ASP A 136 -18.44 -5.35 2.45
N PHE A 137 -19.26 -5.31 1.43
CA PHE A 137 -20.44 -4.46 1.41
C PHE A 137 -21.57 -5.09 2.20
N ASN A 138 -22.22 -4.29 3.03
CA ASN A 138 -23.43 -4.74 3.74
C ASN A 138 -24.62 -4.60 2.79
N PHE A 139 -24.77 -5.56 1.88
CA PHE A 139 -25.90 -5.61 0.97
C PHE A 139 -27.20 -5.99 1.71
N ASP A 140 -28.24 -5.22 1.48
CA ASP A 140 -29.58 -5.66 1.86
C ASP A 140 -30.02 -6.79 0.90
N PRO A 141 -30.25 -8.01 1.38
CA PRO A 141 -30.66 -9.12 0.51
C PRO A 141 -32.02 -8.90 -0.18
N ASN A 142 -32.82 -7.93 0.31
CA ASN A 142 -34.13 -7.57 -0.26
C ASN A 142 -34.12 -6.21 -0.96
N GLY A 143 -32.99 -5.53 -0.99
CA GLY A 143 -32.84 -4.15 -1.44
C GLY A 143 -32.09 -4.00 -2.76
N GLY A 144 -32.53 -4.68 -3.81
CA GLY A 144 -32.02 -4.42 -5.17
C GLY A 144 -32.76 -3.30 -5.87
N ILE A 145 -32.07 -2.58 -6.76
CA ILE A 145 -32.70 -1.70 -7.75
C ILE A 145 -32.72 -2.39 -9.11
N PRO A 146 -33.68 -2.06 -10.01
CA PRO A 146 -33.69 -2.56 -11.38
C PRO A 146 -32.37 -2.26 -12.10
N LEU A 147 -31.91 -3.16 -12.97
CA LEU A 147 -30.62 -3.02 -13.64
C LEU A 147 -30.52 -1.73 -14.50
N GLU A 148 -31.66 -1.32 -15.07
CA GLU A 148 -31.78 -0.10 -15.85
C GLU A 148 -31.61 1.20 -15.02
N GLU A 149 -31.78 1.11 -13.71
CA GLU A 149 -31.52 2.22 -12.78
C GLU A 149 -30.08 2.24 -12.26
N VAL A 150 -29.31 1.18 -12.52
CA VAL A 150 -27.89 1.13 -12.14
C VAL A 150 -27.08 2.03 -13.05
N GLU A 151 -26.21 2.85 -12.46
CA GLU A 151 -25.34 3.74 -13.23
C GLU A 151 -24.47 2.94 -14.21
N PRO A 152 -24.45 3.26 -15.50
CA PRO A 152 -23.66 2.54 -16.49
C PRO A 152 -22.16 2.74 -16.28
N VAL A 153 -21.36 1.72 -16.65
CA VAL A 153 -19.91 1.69 -16.48
C VAL A 153 -19.25 2.92 -17.09
N GLU A 154 -19.72 3.36 -18.26
CA GLU A 154 -19.21 4.54 -18.98
C GLU A 154 -19.34 5.84 -18.19
N SER A 155 -20.34 5.93 -17.32
CA SER A 155 -20.50 7.06 -16.38
C SER A 155 -19.59 6.91 -15.17
N ILE A 156 -19.47 5.69 -14.63
CA ILE A 156 -18.65 5.39 -13.46
C ILE A 156 -17.18 5.66 -13.74
N VAL A 157 -16.63 5.19 -14.86
CA VAL A 157 -15.20 5.32 -15.20
C VAL A 157 -14.75 6.77 -15.39
N LYS A 158 -15.66 7.70 -15.69
CA LYS A 158 -15.32 9.14 -15.78
C LYS A 158 -14.82 9.72 -14.46
N ARG A 159 -15.16 9.12 -13.34
CA ARG A 159 -14.70 9.51 -12.00
C ARG A 159 -13.37 8.91 -11.61
N PHE A 160 -12.88 7.92 -12.36
CA PHE A 160 -11.62 7.26 -12.07
C PHE A 160 -10.42 8.06 -12.57
N LYS A 161 -9.37 8.07 -11.76
CA LYS A 161 -8.13 8.77 -12.02
C LYS A 161 -6.96 7.85 -11.72
N ALA A 162 -5.91 7.89 -12.54
CA ALA A 162 -4.66 7.26 -12.17
C ALA A 162 -4.00 8.03 -11.02
N ALA A 163 -3.23 7.32 -10.21
CA ALA A 163 -2.35 7.95 -9.25
C ALA A 163 -1.38 8.91 -9.95
N ALA A 164 -0.93 9.92 -9.22
CA ALA A 164 0.09 10.85 -9.71
C ALA A 164 1.45 10.14 -9.80
N MET A 165 1.88 9.85 -11.01
CA MET A 165 3.17 9.23 -11.28
C MET A 165 3.99 10.14 -12.19
N SER A 166 5.14 10.63 -11.68
CA SER A 166 6.01 11.52 -12.41
C SER A 166 6.64 10.84 -13.62
N TYR A 167 6.87 11.62 -14.68
CA TYR A 167 7.62 11.19 -15.86
C TYR A 167 9.05 10.71 -15.54
N GLY A 168 9.62 11.12 -14.40
CA GLY A 168 10.91 10.62 -13.92
C GLY A 168 10.83 9.28 -13.18
N ALA A 169 9.64 8.86 -12.73
CA ALA A 169 9.43 7.60 -12.01
C ALA A 169 9.02 6.45 -12.94
N LEU A 170 8.50 6.76 -14.11
CA LEU A 170 8.06 5.82 -15.15
C LEU A 170 8.83 6.06 -16.45
N SER A 171 8.91 5.02 -17.28
CA SER A 171 9.33 5.21 -18.67
C SER A 171 8.30 6.02 -19.45
N SER A 172 8.74 6.63 -20.54
CA SER A 172 7.87 7.38 -21.46
C SER A 172 6.69 6.54 -21.94
N GLU A 173 6.98 5.31 -22.35
CA GLU A 173 6.02 4.36 -22.90
C GLU A 173 4.96 3.96 -21.86
N ALA A 174 5.37 3.69 -20.63
CA ALA A 174 4.44 3.36 -19.55
C ALA A 174 3.52 4.53 -19.23
N HIS A 175 4.08 5.74 -19.10
CA HIS A 175 3.31 6.95 -18.82
C HIS A 175 2.32 7.29 -19.94
N GLU A 176 2.74 7.17 -21.21
CA GLU A 176 1.88 7.39 -22.37
C GLU A 176 0.78 6.33 -22.45
N THR A 177 1.10 5.07 -22.20
CA THR A 177 0.12 3.97 -22.17
C THR A 177 -0.99 4.20 -21.15
N ILE A 178 -0.64 4.63 -19.94
CA ILE A 178 -1.62 4.95 -18.90
C ILE A 178 -2.52 6.11 -19.35
N ALA A 179 -1.95 7.14 -19.95
CA ALA A 179 -2.73 8.29 -20.42
C ALA A 179 -3.71 7.90 -21.54
N ILE A 180 -3.24 7.13 -22.53
CA ILE A 180 -4.07 6.63 -23.64
C ILE A 180 -5.20 5.74 -23.11
N ALA A 181 -4.87 4.78 -22.24
CA ALA A 181 -5.87 3.87 -21.68
C ALA A 181 -6.98 4.62 -20.95
N LEU A 182 -6.62 5.57 -20.08
CA LEU A 182 -7.62 6.35 -19.35
C LEU A 182 -8.40 7.32 -20.24
N ASN A 183 -7.77 7.92 -21.24
CA ASN A 183 -8.47 8.75 -22.20
C ASN A 183 -9.52 7.96 -22.99
N ARG A 184 -9.19 6.74 -23.42
CA ARG A 184 -10.12 5.84 -24.12
C ARG A 184 -11.28 5.41 -23.23
N LEU A 185 -11.01 5.15 -21.95
CA LEU A 185 -12.03 4.80 -20.98
C LEU A 185 -12.87 6.02 -20.49
N GLY A 186 -12.49 7.24 -20.82
CA GLY A 186 -13.14 8.45 -20.32
C GLY A 186 -12.68 8.89 -18.93
N GLY A 187 -11.71 8.20 -18.33
CA GLY A 187 -11.07 8.55 -17.08
C GLY A 187 -10.01 9.67 -17.25
N ARG A 188 -9.14 9.82 -16.25
CA ARG A 188 -8.12 10.88 -16.25
C ARG A 188 -6.78 10.35 -15.75
N SER A 189 -5.73 10.57 -16.54
CA SER A 189 -4.35 10.38 -16.10
C SER A 189 -3.79 11.67 -15.48
N ASN A 190 -2.72 11.51 -14.71
CA ASN A 190 -2.08 12.57 -13.95
C ASN A 190 -0.58 12.61 -14.29
N THR A 191 -0.06 13.78 -14.62
CA THR A 191 1.35 13.98 -14.98
C THR A 191 2.31 13.74 -13.82
N GLY A 192 1.84 13.74 -12.57
CA GLY A 192 2.72 13.97 -11.44
C GLY A 192 3.40 15.34 -11.53
N GLU A 193 4.49 15.52 -10.78
CA GLU A 193 5.24 16.79 -10.76
C GLU A 193 6.28 16.92 -11.88
N GLY A 194 6.46 15.87 -12.69
CA GLY A 194 7.48 15.83 -13.74
C GLY A 194 7.10 16.56 -15.03
N GLY A 195 5.87 17.06 -15.13
CA GLY A 195 5.37 17.66 -16.36
C GLY A 195 5.10 16.68 -17.47
N GLU A 196 5.05 17.15 -18.70
CA GLU A 196 4.71 16.35 -19.88
C GLU A 196 5.39 16.95 -21.13
N PRO A 197 5.92 16.11 -22.06
CA PRO A 197 6.52 16.60 -23.29
C PRO A 197 5.50 17.26 -24.21
N GLU A 198 5.89 18.33 -24.90
CA GLU A 198 5.04 19.12 -25.79
C GLU A 198 4.36 18.27 -26.90
N LYS A 199 5.04 17.23 -27.40
CA LYS A 199 4.49 16.30 -28.41
C LYS A 199 3.19 15.60 -27.99
N ARG A 200 2.92 15.57 -26.69
CA ARG A 200 1.71 14.91 -26.12
C ARG A 200 0.53 15.86 -25.99
N TYR A 201 0.77 17.18 -26.04
CA TYR A 201 -0.28 18.16 -25.89
C TYR A 201 -1.33 17.99 -26.99
N HIS A 202 -2.59 18.03 -26.62
CA HIS A 202 -3.72 17.85 -27.54
C HIS A 202 -3.76 16.49 -28.29
N SER A 203 -2.93 15.54 -27.90
CA SER A 203 -2.92 14.18 -28.44
C SER A 203 -3.69 13.21 -27.55
N GLU A 204 -3.89 11.97 -28.03
CA GLU A 204 -4.50 10.90 -27.24
C GLU A 204 -3.70 10.55 -25.99
N SER A 205 -2.40 10.82 -25.98
CA SER A 205 -1.52 10.59 -24.83
C SER A 205 -1.43 11.77 -23.85
N ASN A 206 -2.22 12.82 -24.05
CA ASN A 206 -2.28 13.95 -23.14
C ASN A 206 -2.87 13.57 -21.77
N SER A 207 -2.20 13.90 -20.69
CA SER A 207 -2.73 13.72 -19.32
C SER A 207 -3.67 14.88 -18.97
N LYS A 208 -4.91 14.56 -18.58
CA LYS A 208 -5.92 15.56 -18.28
C LYS A 208 -5.72 16.27 -16.94
N ILE A 209 -4.94 15.69 -16.02
CA ILE A 209 -4.61 16.31 -14.75
C ILE A 209 -3.15 16.76 -14.82
N LYS A 210 -2.95 18.06 -14.67
CA LYS A 210 -1.62 18.70 -14.71
C LYS A 210 -1.24 19.12 -13.30
N GLN A 211 -0.14 18.57 -12.78
CA GLN A 211 0.45 19.06 -11.55
C GLN A 211 1.49 20.15 -11.83
N VAL A 212 1.57 21.09 -10.93
CA VAL A 212 2.50 22.22 -11.02
C VAL A 212 3.38 22.23 -9.79
N ALA A 213 4.69 22.22 -10.01
CA ALA A 213 5.69 22.38 -8.96
C ALA A 213 6.73 23.40 -9.38
N SER A 214 7.25 24.17 -8.44
CA SER A 214 8.23 25.20 -8.70
C SER A 214 9.53 24.62 -9.26
N ALA A 215 10.08 25.24 -10.29
CA ALA A 215 11.38 24.93 -10.89
C ALA A 215 11.53 23.46 -11.33
N ARG A 216 10.46 22.80 -11.69
CA ARG A 216 10.50 21.41 -12.20
C ARG A 216 10.68 21.39 -13.71
N PHE A 217 11.54 20.49 -14.19
CA PHE A 217 11.63 20.18 -15.62
C PHE A 217 10.29 19.65 -16.15
N GLY A 218 9.97 19.94 -17.40
CA GLY A 218 8.70 19.55 -18.02
C GLY A 218 7.49 20.39 -17.65
N VAL A 219 7.59 21.30 -16.69
CA VAL A 219 6.55 22.28 -16.35
C VAL A 219 6.89 23.60 -17.02
N THR A 220 6.37 23.80 -18.23
CA THR A 220 6.56 25.00 -19.04
C THR A 220 5.28 25.81 -19.13
N SER A 221 5.35 27.05 -19.64
CA SER A 221 4.15 27.87 -19.89
C SER A 221 3.19 27.19 -20.86
N LYS A 222 3.67 26.47 -21.86
CA LYS A 222 2.84 25.67 -22.77
C LYS A 222 2.15 24.51 -22.04
N TYR A 223 2.87 23.83 -21.15
CA TYR A 223 2.29 22.77 -20.32
C TYR A 223 1.10 23.27 -19.50
N LEU A 224 1.19 24.47 -18.95
CA LEU A 224 0.14 25.03 -18.08
C LEU A 224 -1.17 25.31 -18.81
N VAL A 225 -1.15 25.42 -20.13
CA VAL A 225 -2.32 25.72 -20.97
C VAL A 225 -2.70 24.58 -21.91
N SER A 226 -2.05 23.41 -21.76
CA SER A 226 -2.27 22.23 -22.63
C SER A 226 -3.40 21.31 -22.14
#